data_7b1c78582b636fcecc74982bb12e3d2c
#
_entry.id   7b1c78582b636fcecc74982bb12e3d2c
#
_cell.length_a   1.000
_cell.length_b   1.000
_cell.length_c   1.000
_cell.angle_alpha   90.00
_cell.angle_beta   90.00
_cell.angle_gamma   90.00
#
_symmetry.space_group_name_H-M   'P 1'
#
loop_
_entity.id
_entity.type
_entity.pdbx_description
1 polymer ?
#
loop_
_entity_poly.entity_id
_entity_poly.type
_entity_poly.pdbx_seq_one_letter_code
_entity_poly.pdbx_strand_id
1 'polypeptide(L)'
;MLNQIPNLLMQASTDPLVAQGIPVSPKTFWLPRGASTVAADLDWVFQFLNYINYFFFALVVGIMFYFMWKYRQKGREVYARGPSHHTALELGWTIVPTIILVFIFFVGFKGFMIAKTAPANCYQIDVTAQIGNWTFKYPNGANSKDGNLYVPAGRPVKLVMSSVDVLHSLFIRDFRVKNDVVPGRYSTLWFQADNPTGMEKEEDGHWLFCTEYCGEKHSQMSRRVFVLNQTDFDAWLTKEAQWLDVIDEPDLYWKAGPILFKRCAGCHTLDGSVGTGPSWGNYDGSGNIWERTSNPQTTHKVNNGKPLSDFIGLNKQYEAPEGYLRESILNPGAHVVDTYGNVMPTFKGLLDDRAIAALIGMMKNLKDFDAKGNFIGKPPATATPATATPASATPTK
;
A
#
# COMPACT_ATOMS: atom_id res chain seq x y z
N MET A 1 14.30 -37.47 -2.32
CA MET A 1 13.01 -38.16 -2.11
C MET A 1 11.87 -37.27 -1.62
N LEU A 2 12.11 -36.05 -1.22
CA LEU A 2 11.02 -35.11 -0.76
C LEU A 2 10.40 -34.26 -1.87
N ASN A 3 10.87 -34.34 -3.11
CA ASN A 3 10.34 -33.54 -4.24
C ASN A 3 9.18 -34.18 -5.00
N GLN A 4 8.71 -35.36 -4.60
CA GLN A 4 7.66 -36.09 -5.34
C GLN A 4 6.29 -36.17 -4.63
N ILE A 5 6.18 -35.69 -3.39
CA ILE A 5 4.94 -35.77 -2.63
C ILE A 5 3.86 -34.74 -3.07
N PRO A 6 4.18 -33.56 -3.65
CA PRO A 6 3.15 -32.64 -4.11
C PRO A 6 2.25 -33.12 -5.24
N ASN A 7 2.72 -34.09 -6.04
CA ASN A 7 2.00 -34.50 -7.27
C ASN A 7 0.84 -35.46 -7.05
N LEU A 8 0.66 -36.02 -5.86
CA LEU A 8 -0.39 -37.06 -5.64
C LEU A 8 -1.75 -36.49 -5.28
N LEU A 9 -1.86 -35.18 -4.98
CA LEU A 9 -3.12 -34.49 -4.64
C LEU A 9 -3.50 -33.36 -5.63
N MET A 10 -2.72 -33.16 -6.70
CA MET A 10 -3.09 -32.28 -7.80
C MET A 10 -4.03 -33.05 -8.73
N GLN A 11 -5.34 -32.83 -8.58
CA GLN A 11 -6.27 -33.03 -9.69
C GLN A 11 -5.72 -32.24 -10.87
N ALA A 12 -5.62 -32.89 -12.05
CA ALA A 12 -5.18 -32.26 -13.29
C ALA A 12 -5.99 -31.00 -13.52
N SER A 13 -5.41 -29.86 -13.18
CA SER A 13 -6.03 -28.56 -13.39
C SER A 13 -5.94 -28.26 -14.88
N THR A 14 -7.08 -27.99 -15.50
CA THR A 14 -7.18 -27.51 -16.89
C THR A 14 -6.67 -26.07 -17.05
N ASP A 15 -5.90 -25.59 -16.09
CA ASP A 15 -5.38 -24.25 -16.04
C ASP A 15 -4.24 -24.08 -17.07
N PRO A 16 -4.38 -23.17 -18.05
CA PRO A 16 -3.37 -22.96 -19.08
C PRO A 16 -1.98 -22.59 -18.55
N LEU A 17 -1.88 -22.08 -17.33
CA LEU A 17 -0.59 -21.74 -16.70
C LEU A 17 0.14 -22.98 -16.14
N VAL A 18 -0.63 -23.96 -15.64
CA VAL A 18 -0.07 -25.26 -15.24
C VAL A 18 0.44 -26.02 -16.47
N ALA A 19 -0.24 -25.89 -17.60
CA ALA A 19 0.19 -26.47 -18.88
C ALA A 19 1.52 -25.86 -19.38
N GLN A 20 1.87 -24.65 -18.97
CA GLN A 20 3.13 -23.97 -19.28
C GLN A 20 4.25 -24.27 -18.26
N GLY A 21 4.01 -25.17 -17.29
CA GLY A 21 5.00 -25.53 -16.27
C GLY A 21 5.23 -24.48 -15.19
N ILE A 22 4.38 -23.46 -15.10
CA ILE A 22 4.48 -22.40 -14.09
C ILE A 22 3.88 -22.95 -12.79
N PRO A 23 4.63 -22.95 -11.66
CA PRO A 23 4.11 -23.41 -10.38
C PRO A 23 3.01 -22.46 -9.89
N VAL A 24 1.76 -22.88 -10.07
CA VAL A 24 0.61 -22.10 -9.62
C VAL A 24 0.01 -22.77 -8.38
N SER A 25 -0.12 -22.03 -7.30
CA SER A 25 -0.87 -22.49 -6.14
C SER A 25 -2.37 -22.36 -6.40
N PRO A 26 -3.13 -23.47 -6.41
CA PRO A 26 -4.56 -23.46 -6.73
C PRO A 26 -5.34 -22.71 -5.64
N LYS A 27 -6.48 -22.13 -6.01
CA LYS A 27 -7.44 -21.59 -5.05
C LYS A 27 -7.95 -22.72 -4.15
N THR A 28 -7.93 -22.49 -2.85
CA THR A 28 -8.50 -23.40 -1.84
C THR A 28 -9.67 -22.73 -1.12
N PHE A 29 -10.31 -23.45 -0.18
CA PHE A 29 -11.32 -22.83 0.69
C PHE A 29 -10.76 -21.67 1.52
N TRP A 30 -9.50 -21.78 1.98
CA TRP A 30 -8.88 -20.82 2.87
C TRP A 30 -8.09 -19.72 2.15
N LEU A 31 -7.55 -20.03 0.97
CA LEU A 31 -6.59 -19.18 0.29
C LEU A 31 -7.03 -18.91 -1.17
N PRO A 32 -6.93 -17.66 -1.65
CA PRO A 32 -7.09 -17.37 -3.07
C PRO A 32 -5.97 -18.04 -3.87
N ARG A 33 -6.06 -17.98 -5.18
CA ARG A 33 -5.00 -18.46 -6.08
C ARG A 33 -3.68 -17.74 -5.77
N GLY A 34 -2.60 -18.51 -5.63
CA GLY A 34 -1.26 -17.94 -5.47
C GLY A 34 -0.72 -17.39 -6.79
N ALA A 35 -0.04 -16.25 -6.74
CA ALA A 35 0.48 -15.54 -7.91
C ALA A 35 1.97 -15.18 -7.80
N SER A 36 2.71 -15.83 -6.89
CA SER A 36 4.16 -15.71 -6.77
C SER A 36 4.83 -17.07 -6.77
N THR A 37 6.12 -17.11 -7.08
CA THR A 37 6.92 -18.32 -7.10
C THR A 37 7.00 -19.01 -5.74
N VAL A 38 6.92 -18.27 -4.65
CA VAL A 38 6.99 -18.81 -3.27
C VAL A 38 5.62 -19.23 -2.72
N ALA A 39 4.52 -18.88 -3.40
CA ALA A 39 3.17 -19.13 -2.89
C ALA A 39 2.89 -20.63 -2.72
N ALA A 40 3.34 -21.46 -3.65
CA ALA A 40 3.10 -22.91 -3.60
C ALA A 40 3.76 -23.57 -2.38
N ASP A 41 5.00 -23.19 -2.06
CA ASP A 41 5.70 -23.71 -0.89
C ASP A 41 5.04 -23.27 0.42
N LEU A 42 4.62 -22.01 0.51
CA LEU A 42 3.96 -21.47 1.70
C LEU A 42 2.56 -22.07 1.87
N ASP A 43 1.80 -22.24 0.80
CA ASP A 43 0.46 -22.85 0.82
C ASP A 43 0.54 -24.32 1.24
N TRP A 44 1.60 -25.05 0.81
CA TRP A 44 1.84 -26.42 1.27
C TRP A 44 2.06 -26.48 2.80
N VAL A 45 2.91 -25.60 3.34
CA VAL A 45 3.14 -25.49 4.78
C VAL A 45 1.84 -25.19 5.53
N PHE A 46 1.06 -24.25 5.03
CA PHE A 46 -0.25 -23.89 5.61
C PHE A 46 -1.22 -25.09 5.62
N GLN A 47 -1.35 -25.82 4.51
CA GLN A 47 -2.22 -27.00 4.44
C GLN A 47 -1.74 -28.11 5.37
N PHE A 48 -0.43 -28.37 5.41
CA PHE A 48 0.16 -29.34 6.31
C PHE A 48 -0.19 -29.04 7.79
N LEU A 49 -0.03 -27.78 8.21
CA LEU A 49 -0.41 -27.36 9.57
C LEU A 49 -1.91 -27.52 9.82
N ASN A 50 -2.76 -27.23 8.85
CA ASN A 50 -4.21 -27.43 8.96
C ASN A 50 -4.58 -28.91 9.14
N TYR A 51 -3.94 -29.82 8.41
CA TYR A 51 -4.20 -31.27 8.60
C TYR A 51 -3.80 -31.75 9.99
N ILE A 52 -2.68 -31.27 10.54
CA ILE A 52 -2.29 -31.56 11.92
C ILE A 52 -3.37 -31.00 12.88
N ASN A 53 -3.79 -29.75 12.69
CA ASN A 53 -4.82 -29.13 13.51
C ASN A 53 -6.15 -29.90 13.44
N TYR A 54 -6.60 -30.31 12.27
CA TYR A 54 -7.85 -31.08 12.11
C TYR A 54 -7.76 -32.43 12.81
N PHE A 55 -6.61 -33.12 12.70
CA PHE A 55 -6.39 -34.38 13.40
C PHE A 55 -6.48 -34.20 14.91
N PHE A 56 -5.74 -33.26 15.49
CA PHE A 56 -5.76 -33.06 16.95
C PHE A 56 -7.11 -32.52 17.43
N PHE A 57 -7.76 -31.64 16.67
CA PHE A 57 -9.11 -31.18 16.98
C PHE A 57 -10.09 -32.34 17.04
N ALA A 58 -10.11 -33.19 16.02
CA ALA A 58 -11.01 -34.36 16.00
C ALA A 58 -10.70 -35.35 17.12
N LEU A 59 -9.41 -35.57 17.41
CA LEU A 59 -8.97 -36.45 18.49
C LEU A 59 -9.44 -35.93 19.87
N VAL A 60 -9.14 -34.68 20.18
CA VAL A 60 -9.46 -34.07 21.49
C VAL A 60 -10.98 -33.98 21.69
N VAL A 61 -11.71 -33.48 20.70
CA VAL A 61 -13.18 -33.34 20.74
C VAL A 61 -13.82 -34.73 20.83
N GLY A 62 -13.34 -35.69 20.05
CA GLY A 62 -13.82 -37.08 20.10
C GLY A 62 -13.63 -37.74 21.47
N ILE A 63 -12.45 -37.62 22.07
CA ILE A 63 -12.14 -38.12 23.41
C ILE A 63 -12.99 -37.39 24.44
N MET A 64 -13.18 -36.07 24.33
CA MET A 64 -14.03 -35.29 25.21
C MET A 64 -15.48 -35.82 25.23
N PHE A 65 -16.10 -35.98 24.04
CA PHE A 65 -17.47 -36.52 23.94
C PHE A 65 -17.56 -37.95 24.42
N TYR A 66 -16.54 -38.81 24.12
CA TYR A 66 -16.47 -40.15 24.62
C TYR A 66 -16.47 -40.20 26.17
N PHE A 67 -15.67 -39.36 26.83
CA PHE A 67 -15.63 -39.29 28.28
C PHE A 67 -16.89 -38.71 28.87
N MET A 68 -17.47 -37.67 28.26
CA MET A 68 -18.79 -37.14 28.71
C MET A 68 -19.86 -38.19 28.64
N TRP A 69 -19.88 -39.02 27.59
CA TRP A 69 -20.85 -40.11 27.46
C TRP A 69 -20.57 -41.26 28.42
N LYS A 70 -19.32 -41.72 28.51
CA LYS A 70 -18.90 -42.87 29.32
C LYS A 70 -19.00 -42.60 30.81
N TYR A 71 -18.58 -41.43 31.26
CA TYR A 71 -18.52 -41.05 32.67
C TYR A 71 -19.66 -40.16 33.11
N ARG A 72 -20.73 -40.06 32.33
CA ARG A 72 -21.94 -39.34 32.74
C ARG A 72 -22.51 -39.95 34.01
N GLN A 73 -22.91 -39.14 35.00
CA GLN A 73 -23.50 -39.58 36.25
C GLN A 73 -24.85 -40.28 36.01
N LYS A 74 -24.97 -41.51 36.44
CA LYS A 74 -26.17 -42.35 36.33
C LYS A 74 -26.77 -42.67 37.70
N GLY A 75 -26.93 -41.69 38.57
CA GLY A 75 -27.49 -41.88 39.92
C GLY A 75 -26.53 -41.39 41.01
N ARG A 76 -26.79 -41.78 42.27
CA ARG A 76 -26.01 -41.41 43.45
C ARG A 76 -24.80 -42.36 43.59
N GLU A 77 -23.76 -42.14 42.82
CA GLU A 77 -22.55 -42.96 42.91
C GLU A 77 -21.49 -42.30 43.78
N VAL A 78 -20.72 -43.09 44.51
CA VAL A 78 -19.59 -42.65 45.32
C VAL A 78 -18.42 -42.39 44.38
N TYR A 79 -17.78 -41.24 44.49
CA TYR A 79 -16.61 -40.88 43.68
C TYR A 79 -15.46 -41.89 43.91
N ALA A 80 -15.11 -42.67 42.89
CA ALA A 80 -13.93 -43.51 42.94
C ALA A 80 -12.68 -42.61 42.81
N ARG A 81 -11.70 -42.77 43.69
CA ARG A 81 -10.39 -42.15 43.56
C ARG A 81 -9.65 -42.86 42.44
N GLY A 82 -9.48 -42.16 41.31
CA GLY A 82 -8.62 -42.60 40.21
C GLY A 82 -7.13 -42.47 40.55
N PRO A 83 -6.24 -43.07 39.74
CA PRO A 83 -4.80 -42.83 39.87
C PRO A 83 -4.48 -41.35 39.65
N SER A 84 -3.60 -40.80 40.50
CA SER A 84 -3.20 -39.36 40.40
C SER A 84 -2.26 -39.06 39.24
N HIS A 85 -1.59 -40.06 38.71
CA HIS A 85 -0.66 -39.93 37.56
C HIS A 85 -0.48 -41.29 36.86
N HIS A 86 -0.04 -41.21 35.59
CA HIS A 86 0.24 -42.37 34.76
C HIS A 86 1.43 -42.08 33.85
N THR A 87 2.65 -42.39 34.28
CA THR A 87 3.90 -42.01 33.66
C THR A 87 3.99 -42.36 32.16
N ALA A 88 3.52 -43.54 31.74
CA ALA A 88 3.56 -43.95 30.35
C ALA A 88 2.66 -43.06 29.47
N LEU A 89 1.49 -42.67 29.97
CA LEU A 89 0.58 -41.74 29.26
C LEU A 89 1.14 -40.33 29.22
N GLU A 90 1.74 -39.85 30.31
CA GLU A 90 2.41 -38.56 30.42
C GLU A 90 3.57 -38.43 29.45
N LEU A 91 4.43 -39.43 29.39
CA LEU A 91 5.52 -39.50 28.42
C LEU A 91 5.01 -39.56 26.96
N GLY A 92 3.93 -40.31 26.73
CA GLY A 92 3.31 -40.41 25.39
C GLY A 92 2.84 -39.07 24.86
N TRP A 93 2.03 -38.31 25.64
CA TRP A 93 1.54 -37.02 25.20
C TRP A 93 2.58 -35.89 25.23
N THR A 94 3.74 -36.09 25.86
CA THR A 94 4.87 -35.16 25.81
C THR A 94 5.78 -35.44 24.62
N ILE A 95 6.22 -36.68 24.45
CA ILE A 95 7.22 -37.05 23.44
C ILE A 95 6.65 -36.95 22.02
N VAL A 96 5.45 -37.50 21.79
CA VAL A 96 4.87 -37.52 20.44
C VAL A 96 4.62 -36.11 19.88
N PRO A 97 3.95 -35.18 20.59
CA PRO A 97 3.81 -33.80 20.12
C PRO A 97 5.15 -33.06 19.99
N THR A 98 6.12 -33.35 20.87
CA THR A 98 7.48 -32.74 20.76
C THR A 98 8.18 -33.14 19.46
N ILE A 99 8.10 -34.40 19.04
CA ILE A 99 8.66 -34.86 17.77
C ILE A 99 7.97 -34.13 16.60
N ILE A 100 6.64 -34.03 16.64
CA ILE A 100 5.86 -33.29 15.63
C ILE A 100 6.30 -31.82 15.59
N LEU A 101 6.46 -31.18 16.77
CA LEU A 101 6.90 -29.79 16.87
C LEU A 101 8.27 -29.56 16.27
N VAL A 102 9.23 -30.44 16.51
CA VAL A 102 10.58 -30.39 15.90
C VAL A 102 10.48 -30.45 14.38
N PHE A 103 9.65 -31.34 13.85
CA PHE A 103 9.44 -31.40 12.40
C PHE A 103 8.80 -30.12 11.83
N ILE A 104 7.76 -29.60 12.49
CA ILE A 104 7.10 -28.33 12.13
C ILE A 104 8.11 -27.18 12.14
N PHE A 105 9.00 -27.14 13.15
CA PHE A 105 10.03 -26.12 13.24
C PHE A 105 10.94 -26.11 12.00
N PHE A 106 11.46 -27.25 11.57
CA PHE A 106 12.35 -27.30 10.40
C PHE A 106 11.65 -26.92 9.10
N VAL A 107 10.40 -27.36 8.91
CA VAL A 107 9.59 -26.99 7.74
C VAL A 107 9.28 -25.49 7.74
N GLY A 108 8.85 -24.95 8.87
CA GLY A 108 8.55 -23.52 9.02
C GLY A 108 9.79 -22.64 8.89
N PHE A 109 10.93 -23.08 9.47
CA PHE A 109 12.21 -22.35 9.36
C PHE A 109 12.69 -22.26 7.90
N LYS A 110 12.57 -23.34 7.13
CA LYS A 110 12.88 -23.31 5.70
C LYS A 110 12.04 -22.30 4.96
N GLY A 111 10.70 -22.29 5.16
CA GLY A 111 9.79 -21.32 4.57
C GLY A 111 10.11 -19.88 4.97
N PHE A 112 10.42 -19.66 6.25
CA PHE A 112 10.86 -18.36 6.76
C PHE A 112 12.13 -17.86 6.07
N MET A 113 13.14 -18.70 5.92
CA MET A 113 14.40 -18.35 5.25
C MET A 113 14.18 -18.00 3.78
N ILE A 114 13.33 -18.73 3.06
CA ILE A 114 12.97 -18.44 1.68
C ILE A 114 12.30 -17.05 1.61
N ALA A 115 11.34 -16.78 2.48
CA ALA A 115 10.61 -15.50 2.48
C ALA A 115 11.48 -14.29 2.88
N LYS A 116 12.52 -14.49 3.70
CA LYS A 116 13.39 -13.40 4.20
C LYS A 116 14.65 -13.18 3.38
N THR A 117 15.11 -14.17 2.62
CA THR A 117 16.38 -14.08 1.86
C THR A 117 16.09 -13.74 0.40
N ALA A 118 16.16 -12.45 0.07
CA ALA A 118 15.99 -12.00 -1.30
C ALA A 118 17.17 -12.48 -2.19
N PRO A 119 16.92 -12.92 -3.45
CA PRO A 119 17.97 -13.20 -4.42
C PRO A 119 18.86 -11.97 -4.70
N ALA A 120 20.10 -12.20 -5.14
CA ALA A 120 21.06 -11.11 -5.35
C ALA A 120 20.65 -10.12 -6.46
N ASN A 121 19.96 -10.59 -7.50
CA ASN A 121 19.61 -9.80 -8.69
C ASN A 121 18.18 -9.24 -8.65
N CYS A 122 17.68 -8.89 -7.46
CA CYS A 122 16.35 -8.30 -7.32
C CYS A 122 16.27 -6.91 -7.96
N TYR A 123 15.13 -6.62 -8.60
CA TYR A 123 14.75 -5.28 -8.95
C TYR A 123 14.26 -4.55 -7.69
N GLN A 124 15.00 -3.53 -7.24
CA GLN A 124 14.66 -2.82 -6.01
C GLN A 124 13.65 -1.71 -6.29
N ILE A 125 12.64 -1.60 -5.43
CA ILE A 125 11.67 -0.49 -5.40
C ILE A 125 11.63 0.02 -3.96
N ASP A 126 11.80 1.33 -3.78
CA ASP A 126 11.68 1.96 -2.47
C ASP A 126 10.22 2.30 -2.18
N VAL A 127 9.76 1.93 -0.99
CA VAL A 127 8.37 2.09 -0.57
C VAL A 127 8.31 2.99 0.65
N THR A 128 7.54 4.06 0.54
CA THR A 128 7.24 4.94 1.67
C THR A 128 5.78 4.77 2.06
N ALA A 129 5.56 4.36 3.32
CA ALA A 129 4.24 4.26 3.94
C ALA A 129 3.88 5.56 4.66
N GLN A 130 2.62 5.96 4.54
CA GLN A 130 2.05 7.14 5.13
C GLN A 130 0.56 6.89 5.38
N ILE A 131 -0.05 7.45 6.44
CA ILE A 131 -1.48 7.26 6.73
C ILE A 131 -2.32 7.47 5.46
N GLY A 132 -3.03 6.41 5.06
CA GLY A 132 -3.90 6.41 3.87
C GLY A 132 -3.18 6.25 2.53
N ASN A 133 -1.84 6.17 2.48
CA ASN A 133 -1.12 6.17 1.21
C ASN A 133 0.13 5.28 1.18
N TRP A 134 0.44 4.77 -0.03
CA TRP A 134 1.70 4.13 -0.39
C TRP A 134 2.36 4.92 -1.51
N THR A 135 3.66 5.14 -1.42
CA THR A 135 4.47 5.74 -2.49
C THR A 135 5.53 4.73 -2.92
N PHE A 136 5.58 4.44 -4.22
CA PHE A 136 6.54 3.51 -4.82
C PHE A 136 7.50 4.30 -5.71
N LYS A 137 8.77 4.32 -5.32
CA LYS A 137 9.85 5.01 -6.05
C LYS A 137 10.75 3.99 -6.73
N TYR A 138 10.91 4.14 -8.02
CA TYR A 138 11.69 3.26 -8.89
C TYR A 138 13.13 3.77 -9.05
N PRO A 139 14.09 2.91 -9.47
CA PRO A 139 15.50 3.28 -9.60
C PRO A 139 15.78 4.45 -10.56
N ASN A 140 14.94 4.64 -11.57
CA ASN A 140 15.03 5.77 -12.52
C ASN A 140 14.44 7.09 -11.97
N GLY A 141 14.01 7.10 -10.71
CA GLY A 141 13.40 8.27 -10.08
C GLY A 141 11.88 8.39 -10.26
N ALA A 142 11.26 7.57 -11.13
CA ALA A 142 9.81 7.56 -11.29
C ALA A 142 9.09 7.25 -9.98
N ASN A 143 7.97 7.93 -9.76
CA ASN A 143 7.02 7.62 -8.69
C ASN A 143 5.69 7.23 -9.32
N SER A 144 5.12 6.10 -8.94
CA SER A 144 3.79 5.70 -9.42
C SER A 144 2.76 6.79 -9.09
N LYS A 145 2.19 7.42 -10.12
CA LYS A 145 1.28 8.59 -9.97
C LYS A 145 -0.06 8.23 -9.36
N ASP A 146 -0.56 7.03 -9.63
CA ASP A 146 -1.84 6.51 -9.13
C ASP A 146 -1.71 5.77 -7.78
N GLY A 147 -0.48 5.64 -7.26
CA GLY A 147 -0.18 4.95 -6.01
C GLY A 147 -0.24 3.42 -6.12
N ASN A 148 -0.41 2.84 -7.31
CA ASN A 148 -0.34 1.40 -7.54
C ASN A 148 1.11 0.93 -7.70
N LEU A 149 1.36 -0.34 -7.44
CA LEU A 149 2.68 -0.96 -7.61
C LEU A 149 2.74 -1.67 -8.96
N TYR A 150 3.71 -1.33 -9.78
CA TYR A 150 3.98 -1.96 -11.07
C TYR A 150 5.28 -2.73 -11.00
N VAL A 151 5.28 -3.99 -11.43
CA VAL A 151 6.45 -4.87 -11.32
C VAL A 151 6.67 -5.69 -12.60
N PRO A 152 7.93 -6.00 -12.94
CA PRO A 152 8.21 -6.85 -14.09
C PRO A 152 7.90 -8.32 -13.78
N ALA A 153 7.30 -9.04 -14.74
CA ALA A 153 7.11 -10.47 -14.68
C ALA A 153 8.44 -11.23 -14.78
N GLY A 154 8.52 -12.39 -14.12
CA GLY A 154 9.67 -13.28 -14.22
C GLY A 154 10.96 -12.78 -13.55
N ARG A 155 10.91 -11.65 -12.87
CA ARG A 155 12.07 -11.04 -12.20
C ARG A 155 11.81 -10.90 -10.70
N PRO A 156 12.75 -11.29 -9.82
CA PRO A 156 12.63 -11.03 -8.39
C PRO A 156 12.58 -9.53 -8.11
N VAL A 157 11.60 -9.11 -7.32
CA VAL A 157 11.41 -7.72 -6.87
C VAL A 157 11.64 -7.66 -5.37
N LYS A 158 12.44 -6.69 -4.94
CA LYS A 158 12.69 -6.39 -3.53
C LYS A 158 12.13 -5.02 -3.20
N LEU A 159 11.21 -4.98 -2.26
CA LEU A 159 10.71 -3.74 -1.68
C LEU A 159 11.58 -3.36 -0.48
N VAL A 160 12.12 -2.14 -0.47
CA VAL A 160 12.78 -1.53 0.68
C VAL A 160 11.82 -0.50 1.25
N MET A 161 11.32 -0.76 2.44
CA MET A 161 10.15 -0.08 2.98
C MET A 161 10.51 0.74 4.22
N SER A 162 9.96 1.95 4.31
CA SER A 162 10.04 2.82 5.48
C SER A 162 8.71 3.55 5.72
N SER A 163 8.45 3.95 6.97
CA SER A 163 7.30 4.77 7.31
C SER A 163 7.75 6.17 7.74
N VAL A 164 6.98 7.19 7.38
CA VAL A 164 7.23 8.58 7.78
C VAL A 164 6.39 9.01 8.98
N ASP A 165 5.43 8.19 9.41
CA ASP A 165 4.50 8.53 10.49
C ASP A 165 4.35 7.40 11.52
N VAL A 166 3.46 6.45 11.29
CA VAL A 166 3.12 5.37 12.23
C VAL A 166 3.51 4.00 11.67
N LEU A 167 3.26 2.96 12.45
CA LEU A 167 3.41 1.57 12.02
C LEU A 167 2.37 1.22 10.95
N HIS A 168 2.82 0.63 9.86
CA HIS A 168 2.01 0.02 8.79
C HIS A 168 2.45 -1.42 8.56
N SER A 169 1.69 -2.18 7.78
CA SER A 169 2.10 -3.51 7.34
C SER A 169 1.68 -3.75 5.89
N LEU A 170 2.65 -3.91 5.01
CA LEU A 170 2.40 -4.17 3.59
C LEU A 170 2.09 -5.64 3.38
N PHE A 171 0.95 -5.93 2.78
CA PHE A 171 0.47 -7.29 2.52
C PHE A 171 -0.04 -7.44 1.09
N ILE A 172 0.56 -8.35 0.34
CA ILE A 172 0.07 -8.77 -0.97
C ILE A 172 -0.42 -10.21 -0.85
N ARG A 173 -1.75 -10.35 -0.67
CA ARG A 173 -2.39 -11.63 -0.33
C ARG A 173 -2.08 -12.74 -1.33
N ASP A 174 -2.19 -12.43 -2.62
CA ASP A 174 -2.03 -13.43 -3.67
C ASP A 174 -0.57 -13.86 -3.86
N PHE A 175 0.38 -13.04 -3.38
CA PHE A 175 1.82 -13.35 -3.37
C PHE A 175 2.29 -14.04 -2.09
N ARG A 176 1.43 -14.14 -1.06
CA ARG A 176 1.74 -14.69 0.27
C ARG A 176 2.88 -13.96 0.98
N VAL A 177 3.04 -12.67 0.72
CA VAL A 177 4.09 -11.85 1.32
C VAL A 177 3.51 -10.75 2.18
N LYS A 178 4.07 -10.63 3.41
CA LYS A 178 3.68 -9.60 4.38
C LYS A 178 4.92 -9.19 5.17
N ASN A 179 5.07 -7.88 5.38
CA ASN A 179 6.04 -7.38 6.34
C ASN A 179 5.64 -6.02 6.90
N ASP A 180 6.01 -5.77 8.15
CA ASP A 180 5.73 -4.52 8.83
C ASP A 180 6.65 -3.39 8.34
N VAL A 181 6.10 -2.19 8.29
CA VAL A 181 6.78 -0.96 7.86
C VAL A 181 6.85 -0.02 9.05
N VAL A 182 7.99 -0.05 9.73
CA VAL A 182 8.19 0.59 11.04
C VAL A 182 8.86 1.94 10.85
N PRO A 183 8.38 3.03 11.52
CA PRO A 183 9.05 4.32 11.52
C PRO A 183 10.49 4.23 12.03
N GLY A 184 11.38 5.01 11.43
CA GLY A 184 12.78 5.13 11.85
C GLY A 184 13.69 3.94 11.50
N ARG A 185 13.18 2.93 10.77
CA ARG A 185 14.00 1.82 10.26
C ARG A 185 13.54 1.35 8.89
N TYR A 186 14.42 0.68 8.17
CA TYR A 186 14.08 0.01 6.92
C TYR A 186 13.68 -1.44 7.18
N SER A 187 12.63 -1.89 6.51
CA SER A 187 12.25 -3.30 6.41
C SER A 187 12.26 -3.73 4.95
N THR A 188 12.42 -5.01 4.69
CA THR A 188 12.50 -5.54 3.32
C THR A 188 11.53 -6.67 3.12
N LEU A 189 10.99 -6.77 1.92
CA LEU A 189 10.11 -7.81 1.46
C LEU A 189 10.47 -8.12 0.01
N TRP A 190 10.44 -9.38 -0.40
CA TRP A 190 10.69 -9.75 -1.78
C TRP A 190 9.66 -10.75 -2.30
N PHE A 191 9.47 -10.77 -3.59
CA PHE A 191 8.63 -11.72 -4.31
C PHE A 191 9.05 -11.78 -5.78
N GLN A 192 8.62 -12.81 -6.47
CA GLN A 192 8.67 -12.91 -7.92
C GLN A 192 7.30 -13.36 -8.41
N ALA A 193 6.73 -12.66 -9.38
CA ALA A 193 5.49 -12.98 -10.04
C ALA A 193 5.78 -13.24 -11.52
N ASP A 194 5.40 -14.42 -12.01
CA ASP A 194 5.76 -14.83 -13.37
C ASP A 194 4.63 -14.57 -14.38
N ASN A 195 3.39 -14.36 -13.89
CA ASN A 195 2.22 -14.20 -14.73
C ASN A 195 1.84 -12.73 -14.87
N PRO A 196 1.95 -12.14 -16.08
CA PRO A 196 1.47 -10.79 -16.32
C PRO A 196 -0.03 -10.64 -16.04
N THR A 197 -0.40 -9.48 -15.49
CA THR A 197 -1.80 -9.04 -15.33
C THR A 197 -2.15 -8.07 -16.46
N GLY A 198 -3.45 -7.86 -16.72
CA GLY A 198 -3.88 -6.71 -17.50
C GLY A 198 -3.62 -5.39 -16.75
N MET A 199 -3.70 -4.28 -17.47
CA MET A 199 -3.63 -2.91 -16.89
C MET A 199 -4.88 -2.09 -17.26
N GLU A 200 -5.76 -2.63 -18.07
CA GLU A 200 -6.89 -1.88 -18.60
C GLU A 200 -7.96 -1.63 -17.55
N LYS A 201 -8.08 -2.55 -16.60
CA LYS A 201 -9.05 -2.47 -15.51
C LYS A 201 -8.36 -2.58 -14.16
N GLU A 202 -8.85 -1.86 -13.18
CA GLU A 202 -8.34 -1.91 -11.81
C GLU A 202 -8.43 -3.33 -11.22
N GLU A 203 -9.46 -4.09 -11.58
CA GLU A 203 -9.70 -5.47 -11.13
C GLU A 203 -8.66 -6.49 -11.65
N ASP A 204 -7.91 -6.16 -12.70
CA ASP A 204 -6.88 -7.05 -13.26
C ASP A 204 -5.67 -7.19 -12.33
N GLY A 205 -5.39 -6.19 -11.49
CA GLY A 205 -4.26 -6.20 -10.56
C GLY A 205 -4.54 -6.97 -9.27
N HIS A 206 -3.47 -7.46 -8.63
CA HIS A 206 -3.54 -8.08 -7.31
C HIS A 206 -3.74 -7.04 -6.21
N TRP A 207 -4.44 -7.41 -5.15
CA TRP A 207 -4.64 -6.50 -4.01
C TRP A 207 -3.38 -6.37 -3.14
N LEU A 208 -3.04 -5.12 -2.84
CA LEU A 208 -2.07 -4.71 -1.82
C LEU A 208 -2.81 -3.98 -0.71
N PHE A 209 -2.60 -4.40 0.53
CA PHE A 209 -3.29 -3.87 1.70
C PHE A 209 -2.30 -3.32 2.73
N CYS A 210 -2.78 -2.39 3.57
CA CYS A 210 -2.23 -2.17 4.89
C CYS A 210 -2.95 -3.11 5.87
N THR A 211 -2.20 -3.89 6.65
CA THR A 211 -2.75 -4.87 7.62
C THR A 211 -2.32 -4.57 9.06
N GLU A 212 -1.90 -3.34 9.33
CA GLU A 212 -1.71 -2.78 10.66
C GLU A 212 -2.51 -1.50 10.78
N TYR A 213 -3.33 -1.36 11.82
CA TYR A 213 -4.18 -0.19 12.00
C TYR A 213 -3.34 1.08 12.15
N CYS A 214 -3.43 1.96 11.17
CA CYS A 214 -2.62 3.18 11.06
C CYS A 214 -3.42 4.48 11.21
N GLY A 215 -4.71 4.42 11.55
CA GLY A 215 -5.57 5.59 11.76
C GLY A 215 -6.82 5.60 10.86
N GLU A 216 -7.50 6.74 10.77
CA GLU A 216 -8.82 6.89 10.12
C GLU A 216 -8.89 6.40 8.67
N LYS A 217 -7.81 6.52 7.90
CA LYS A 217 -7.75 6.13 6.48
C LYS A 217 -7.17 4.73 6.25
N HIS A 218 -7.03 3.94 7.30
CA HIS A 218 -6.49 2.59 7.23
C HIS A 218 -7.19 1.73 6.16
N SER A 219 -8.51 1.71 6.11
CA SER A 219 -9.29 0.93 5.14
C SER A 219 -9.15 1.41 3.69
N GLN A 220 -8.77 2.68 3.48
CA GLN A 220 -8.55 3.27 2.16
C GLN A 220 -7.11 3.11 1.66
N MET A 221 -6.21 2.58 2.50
CA MET A 221 -4.81 2.33 2.19
C MET A 221 -4.64 1.00 1.44
N SER A 222 -5.52 0.74 0.48
CA SER A 222 -5.45 -0.40 -0.43
C SER A 222 -5.04 0.07 -1.83
N ARG A 223 -4.22 -0.73 -2.51
CA ARG A 223 -3.70 -0.45 -3.86
C ARG A 223 -3.70 -1.73 -4.68
N ARG A 224 -3.36 -1.60 -5.96
CA ARG A 224 -3.18 -2.74 -6.86
C ARG A 224 -1.72 -2.97 -7.17
N VAL A 225 -1.39 -4.22 -7.43
CA VAL A 225 -0.10 -4.65 -7.98
C VAL A 225 -0.34 -5.17 -9.38
N PHE A 226 0.26 -4.50 -10.36
CA PHE A 226 0.22 -4.91 -11.75
C PHE A 226 1.54 -5.57 -12.13
N VAL A 227 1.45 -6.77 -12.66
CA VAL A 227 2.60 -7.54 -13.15
C VAL A 227 2.64 -7.37 -14.67
N LEU A 228 3.72 -6.81 -15.19
CA LEU A 228 3.88 -6.48 -16.60
C LEU A 228 4.97 -7.33 -17.23
N ASN A 229 4.81 -7.69 -18.50
CA ASN A 229 5.97 -8.21 -19.23
C ASN A 229 7.08 -7.15 -19.29
N GLN A 230 8.31 -7.56 -19.57
CA GLN A 230 9.46 -6.65 -19.49
C GLN A 230 9.32 -5.43 -20.45
N THR A 231 8.81 -5.64 -21.65
CA THR A 231 8.64 -4.56 -22.64
C THR A 231 7.63 -3.52 -22.17
N ASP A 232 6.47 -3.97 -21.66
CA ASP A 232 5.43 -3.07 -21.17
C ASP A 232 5.85 -2.36 -19.87
N PHE A 233 6.62 -3.06 -19.03
CA PHE A 233 7.18 -2.46 -17.82
C PHE A 233 8.16 -1.34 -18.15
N ASP A 234 9.08 -1.55 -19.09
CA ASP A 234 10.07 -0.54 -19.48
C ASP A 234 9.39 0.67 -20.16
N ALA A 235 8.37 0.43 -20.98
CA ALA A 235 7.57 1.49 -21.61
C ALA A 235 6.79 2.29 -20.55
N TRP A 236 6.14 1.60 -19.61
CA TRP A 236 5.45 2.24 -18.48
C TRP A 236 6.41 3.06 -17.64
N LEU A 237 7.55 2.49 -17.27
CA LEU A 237 8.57 3.12 -16.42
C LEU A 237 9.13 4.41 -17.05
N THR A 238 9.37 4.40 -18.37
CA THR A 238 9.83 5.59 -19.12
C THR A 238 8.75 6.67 -19.12
N LYS A 239 7.50 6.29 -19.41
CA LYS A 239 6.36 7.21 -19.41
C LYS A 239 6.10 7.81 -18.02
N GLU A 240 6.22 6.99 -16.97
CA GLU A 240 5.97 7.42 -15.60
C GLU A 240 7.07 8.34 -15.06
N ALA A 241 8.32 8.18 -15.49
CA ALA A 241 9.41 9.08 -15.11
C ALA A 241 9.23 10.50 -15.66
N GLN A 242 8.55 10.64 -16.80
CA GLN A 242 8.43 11.91 -17.53
C GLN A 242 7.02 12.50 -17.51
N TRP A 243 6.04 11.83 -16.89
CA TRP A 243 4.63 12.19 -17.02
C TRP A 243 4.32 13.63 -16.59
N LEU A 244 5.02 14.13 -15.59
CA LEU A 244 4.83 15.47 -15.08
C LEU A 244 5.57 16.52 -15.93
N ASP A 245 6.75 16.16 -16.44
CA ASP A 245 7.61 17.07 -17.20
C ASP A 245 7.05 17.41 -18.58
N VAL A 246 6.26 16.50 -19.16
CA VAL A 246 5.63 16.70 -20.47
C VAL A 246 4.33 17.53 -20.43
N ILE A 247 3.85 17.93 -19.24
CA ILE A 247 2.66 18.78 -19.11
C ILE A 247 3.09 20.25 -19.06
N ASP A 248 2.67 21.05 -20.00
CA ASP A 248 2.96 22.49 -20.01
C ASP A 248 2.38 23.21 -18.78
N GLU A 249 3.03 24.30 -18.34
CA GLU A 249 2.65 25.05 -17.15
C GLU A 249 1.15 25.47 -17.12
N PRO A 250 0.53 25.97 -18.19
CA PRO A 250 -0.88 26.35 -18.17
C PRO A 250 -1.83 25.17 -17.88
N ASP A 251 -1.38 23.96 -18.23
CA ASP A 251 -2.15 22.74 -18.11
C ASP A 251 -1.87 21.97 -16.81
N LEU A 252 -0.83 22.34 -16.08
CA LEU A 252 -0.31 21.59 -14.96
C LEU A 252 -1.37 21.37 -13.86
N TYR A 253 -2.12 22.42 -13.49
CA TYR A 253 -3.08 22.35 -12.41
C TYR A 253 -4.26 21.43 -12.69
N TRP A 254 -4.74 21.37 -13.94
CA TRP A 254 -5.93 20.58 -14.26
C TRP A 254 -5.61 19.17 -14.77
N LYS A 255 -4.42 18.95 -15.35
CA LYS A 255 -3.95 17.60 -15.77
C LYS A 255 -3.29 16.84 -14.62
N ALA A 256 -2.40 17.47 -13.87
CA ALA A 256 -1.65 16.83 -12.80
C ALA A 256 -2.30 17.00 -11.43
N GLY A 257 -2.91 18.16 -11.14
CA GLY A 257 -3.55 18.46 -9.85
C GLY A 257 -4.49 17.36 -9.36
N PRO A 258 -5.49 16.89 -10.15
CA PRO A 258 -6.40 15.82 -9.77
C PRO A 258 -5.73 14.49 -9.45
N ILE A 259 -4.70 14.15 -10.20
CA ILE A 259 -3.92 12.91 -10.00
C ILE A 259 -3.19 12.96 -8.66
N LEU A 260 -2.53 14.08 -8.39
CA LEU A 260 -1.77 14.30 -7.15
C LEU A 260 -2.70 14.48 -5.95
N PHE A 261 -3.85 15.13 -6.12
CA PHE A 261 -4.86 15.33 -5.07
C PHE A 261 -5.37 14.00 -4.48
N LYS A 262 -5.39 12.91 -5.24
CA LYS A 262 -5.77 11.58 -4.71
C LYS A 262 -4.98 11.19 -3.46
N ARG A 263 -3.73 11.68 -3.31
CA ARG A 263 -2.91 11.47 -2.11
C ARG A 263 -3.36 12.32 -0.92
N CYS A 264 -4.03 13.44 -1.19
CA CYS A 264 -4.53 14.40 -0.20
C CYS A 264 -5.99 14.12 0.19
N ALA A 265 -6.78 13.54 -0.74
CA ALA A 265 -8.22 13.30 -0.63
C ALA A 265 -8.61 12.42 0.57
N GLY A 266 -7.65 11.66 1.11
CA GLY A 266 -7.84 10.90 2.35
C GLY A 266 -8.19 11.76 3.55
N CYS A 267 -7.64 12.97 3.65
CA CYS A 267 -7.81 13.88 4.79
C CYS A 267 -8.48 15.20 4.42
N HIS A 268 -8.32 15.67 3.17
CA HIS A 268 -8.85 16.94 2.68
C HIS A 268 -10.00 16.71 1.70
N THR A 269 -11.08 17.45 1.88
CA THR A 269 -12.22 17.48 0.96
C THR A 269 -12.17 18.73 0.07
N LEU A 270 -12.93 18.74 -1.03
CA LEU A 270 -13.01 19.90 -1.93
C LEU A 270 -14.33 20.67 -1.80
N ASP A 271 -15.33 20.07 -1.16
CA ASP A 271 -16.70 20.55 -1.09
C ASP A 271 -17.05 21.29 0.20
N GLY A 272 -16.09 21.46 1.11
CA GLY A 272 -16.32 22.08 2.42
C GLY A 272 -16.76 21.11 3.50
N SER A 273 -16.97 19.84 3.21
CA SER A 273 -17.29 18.82 4.22
C SER A 273 -16.13 18.60 5.20
N VAL A 274 -16.48 18.19 6.43
CA VAL A 274 -15.50 17.95 7.50
C VAL A 274 -14.63 16.73 7.16
N GLY A 275 -13.31 16.90 7.24
CA GLY A 275 -12.32 15.85 7.08
C GLY A 275 -11.37 15.78 8.28
N THR A 276 -10.41 14.87 8.25
CA THR A 276 -9.30 14.81 9.22
C THR A 276 -8.41 16.05 9.15
N GLY A 277 -8.25 16.62 7.95
CA GLY A 277 -7.64 17.91 7.70
C GLY A 277 -8.65 18.93 7.19
N PRO A 278 -8.27 20.23 7.16
CA PRO A 278 -9.17 21.29 6.68
C PRO A 278 -9.55 21.09 5.22
N SER A 279 -10.83 21.26 4.91
CA SER A 279 -11.29 21.21 3.51
C SER A 279 -10.59 22.28 2.66
N TRP A 280 -10.27 21.95 1.42
CA TRP A 280 -9.85 22.95 0.44
C TRP A 280 -11.02 23.81 -0.04
N GLY A 281 -12.25 23.28 0.05
CA GLY A 281 -13.48 24.05 -0.16
C GLY A 281 -13.81 25.01 0.97
N ASN A 282 -14.92 25.72 0.84
CA ASN A 282 -15.42 26.63 1.87
C ASN A 282 -16.18 25.83 2.93
N TYR A 283 -15.65 25.75 4.18
CA TYR A 283 -16.27 25.01 5.28
C TYR A 283 -16.73 25.89 6.46
N ASP A 284 -16.27 27.13 6.55
CA ASP A 284 -16.53 28.04 7.67
C ASP A 284 -17.02 29.43 7.23
N GLY A 285 -17.32 29.59 5.94
CA GLY A 285 -17.75 30.87 5.36
C GLY A 285 -16.60 31.83 5.00
N SER A 286 -15.35 31.45 5.27
CA SER A 286 -14.15 32.25 4.97
C SER A 286 -13.62 32.08 3.54
N GLY A 287 -14.32 31.31 2.72
CA GLY A 287 -13.92 30.98 1.36
C GLY A 287 -13.17 29.67 1.21
N ASN A 288 -12.74 29.35 0.01
CA ASN A 288 -11.89 28.18 -0.26
C ASN A 288 -10.44 28.40 0.23
N ILE A 289 -9.60 27.36 0.18
CA ILE A 289 -8.21 27.43 0.70
C ILE A 289 -7.41 28.57 0.08
N TRP A 290 -7.56 28.83 -1.22
CA TRP A 290 -6.88 29.93 -1.90
C TRP A 290 -7.37 31.29 -1.42
N GLU A 291 -8.68 31.47 -1.29
CA GLU A 291 -9.30 32.72 -0.79
C GLU A 291 -8.89 33.00 0.65
N ARG A 292 -8.89 32.00 1.52
CA ARG A 292 -8.44 32.11 2.92
C ARG A 292 -6.97 32.53 3.04
N THR A 293 -6.11 32.02 2.16
CA THR A 293 -4.67 32.32 2.20
C THR A 293 -4.32 33.61 1.46
N SER A 294 -5.10 34.02 0.46
CA SER A 294 -4.88 35.25 -0.32
C SER A 294 -5.47 36.48 0.36
N ASN A 295 -6.51 36.31 1.20
CA ASN A 295 -7.10 37.43 1.96
C ASN A 295 -6.71 37.34 3.43
N PRO A 296 -5.65 38.03 3.87
CA PRO A 296 -5.17 37.99 5.25
C PRO A 296 -6.15 38.54 6.28
N GLN A 297 -7.25 39.20 5.86
CA GLN A 297 -8.33 39.64 6.74
C GLN A 297 -9.26 38.52 7.21
N THR A 298 -9.06 37.28 6.72
CA THR A 298 -9.89 36.15 7.10
C THR A 298 -9.69 35.76 8.57
N THR A 299 -10.73 35.27 9.21
CA THR A 299 -10.75 34.77 10.59
C THR A 299 -9.95 33.47 10.76
N HIS A 300 -9.30 33.00 9.71
CA HIS A 300 -8.53 31.75 9.71
C HIS A 300 -7.32 31.85 10.63
N LYS A 301 -7.28 30.98 11.63
CA LYS A 301 -6.26 30.98 12.67
C LYS A 301 -5.42 29.71 12.63
N VAL A 302 -4.16 29.85 13.01
CA VAL A 302 -3.19 28.75 13.12
C VAL A 302 -2.44 28.88 14.45
N ASN A 303 -1.82 27.79 14.90
CA ASN A 303 -0.93 27.78 16.04
C ASN A 303 -1.54 28.40 17.31
N ASN A 304 -2.72 27.95 17.72
CA ASN A 304 -3.43 28.39 18.92
C ASN A 304 -3.85 29.87 18.88
N GLY A 305 -4.50 30.27 17.83
CA GLY A 305 -5.20 31.55 17.75
C GLY A 305 -4.48 32.66 17.01
N LYS A 306 -3.32 32.41 16.42
CA LYS A 306 -2.62 33.40 15.58
C LYS A 306 -3.32 33.54 14.23
N PRO A 307 -3.69 34.74 13.81
CA PRO A 307 -4.31 34.91 12.49
C PRO A 307 -3.30 34.62 11.38
N LEU A 308 -3.76 34.00 10.29
CA LEU A 308 -2.92 33.68 9.15
C LEU A 308 -2.28 34.91 8.51
N SER A 309 -2.95 36.06 8.66
CA SER A 309 -2.44 37.38 8.27
C SER A 309 -1.11 37.77 8.91
N ASP A 310 -0.72 37.18 10.04
CA ASP A 310 0.58 37.45 10.66
C ASP A 310 1.75 36.84 9.90
N PHE A 311 1.48 35.82 9.10
CA PHE A 311 2.50 35.03 8.40
C PHE A 311 2.60 35.33 6.91
N ILE A 312 1.51 35.81 6.27
CA ILE A 312 1.44 36.06 4.83
C ILE A 312 1.32 37.54 4.55
N GLY A 313 2.15 38.08 3.66
CA GLY A 313 2.14 39.47 3.19
C GLY A 313 3.54 40.06 3.05
N LEU A 314 3.59 41.29 2.58
CA LEU A 314 4.85 42.02 2.36
C LEU A 314 5.67 42.11 3.65
N ASN A 315 6.95 41.76 3.59
CA ASN A 315 7.89 41.72 4.73
C ASN A 315 7.51 40.74 5.84
N LYS A 316 6.68 39.72 5.54
CA LYS A 316 6.33 38.63 6.47
C LYS A 316 7.05 37.36 6.10
N GLN A 317 6.82 36.28 6.88
CA GLN A 317 7.45 34.99 6.67
C GLN A 317 7.22 34.45 5.25
N TYR A 318 6.01 34.67 4.72
CA TYR A 318 5.66 34.31 3.35
C TYR A 318 5.17 35.59 2.62
N GLU A 319 5.86 35.96 1.57
CA GLU A 319 5.48 37.14 0.76
C GLU A 319 4.17 36.90 -0.02
N ALA A 320 3.89 35.64 -0.36
CA ALA A 320 2.72 35.22 -1.11
C ALA A 320 2.09 33.95 -0.54
N PRO A 321 0.78 33.72 -0.79
CA PRO A 321 0.05 32.54 -0.36
C PRO A 321 0.69 31.22 -0.77
N GLU A 322 1.31 31.18 -1.94
CA GLU A 322 2.01 30.01 -2.47
C GLU A 322 3.12 29.53 -1.55
N GLY A 323 3.88 30.45 -0.96
CA GLY A 323 4.94 30.13 -0.01
C GLY A 323 4.41 29.44 1.24
N TYR A 324 3.31 29.93 1.78
CA TYR A 324 2.62 29.30 2.90
C TYR A 324 2.04 27.93 2.55
N LEU A 325 1.35 27.80 1.42
CA LEU A 325 0.79 26.53 0.98
C LEU A 325 1.88 25.48 0.72
N ARG A 326 3.00 25.92 0.13
CA ARG A 326 4.17 25.08 -0.06
C ARG A 326 4.75 24.57 1.28
N GLU A 327 4.94 25.46 2.24
CA GLU A 327 5.44 25.10 3.57
C GLU A 327 4.47 24.16 4.29
N SER A 328 3.16 24.41 4.19
CA SER A 328 2.12 23.56 4.76
C SER A 328 2.15 22.12 4.21
N ILE A 329 2.56 21.92 2.95
CA ILE A 329 2.74 20.60 2.35
C ILE A 329 4.06 19.96 2.80
N LEU A 330 5.16 20.73 2.85
CA LEU A 330 6.49 20.20 3.13
C LEU A 330 6.79 20.07 4.61
N ASN A 331 6.23 20.97 5.43
CA ASN A 331 6.44 21.03 6.87
C ASN A 331 5.12 21.34 7.60
N PRO A 332 4.15 20.44 7.58
CA PRO A 332 2.78 20.70 8.05
C PRO A 332 2.69 21.05 9.53
N GLY A 333 3.67 20.67 10.34
CA GLY A 333 3.74 21.04 11.75
C GLY A 333 4.12 22.50 12.01
N ALA A 334 4.59 23.26 10.98
CA ALA A 334 4.98 24.66 11.17
C ALA A 334 3.76 25.56 11.46
N HIS A 335 2.63 25.31 10.82
CA HIS A 335 1.40 26.08 10.95
C HIS A 335 0.18 25.17 10.94
N VAL A 336 -0.20 24.69 12.12
CA VAL A 336 -1.38 23.83 12.27
C VAL A 336 -2.62 24.71 12.34
N VAL A 337 -3.60 24.46 11.48
CA VAL A 337 -4.90 25.16 11.48
C VAL A 337 -5.63 24.88 12.79
N ASP A 338 -6.12 25.93 13.45
CA ASP A 338 -6.88 25.79 14.70
C ASP A 338 -8.06 24.84 14.52
N THR A 339 -8.40 24.08 15.56
CA THR A 339 -9.40 23.01 15.57
C THR A 339 -8.97 21.69 14.92
N TYR A 340 -7.82 21.63 14.24
CA TYR A 340 -7.25 20.40 13.69
C TYR A 340 -6.03 19.94 14.48
N GLY A 341 -5.78 18.64 14.51
CA GLY A 341 -4.58 18.06 15.09
C GLY A 341 -3.38 18.17 14.15
N ASN A 342 -2.16 18.12 14.70
CA ASN A 342 -0.94 18.00 13.91
C ASN A 342 -0.77 16.54 13.42
N VAL A 343 -1.61 16.13 12.50
CA VAL A 343 -1.67 14.73 11.95
C VAL A 343 -1.32 14.66 10.48
N MET A 344 -1.14 15.80 9.80
CA MET A 344 -0.73 15.83 8.40
C MET A 344 0.74 15.39 8.30
N PRO A 345 1.04 14.34 7.53
CA PRO A 345 2.41 13.91 7.33
C PRO A 345 3.16 14.83 6.36
N THR A 346 4.49 14.87 6.47
CA THR A 346 5.32 15.63 5.54
C THR A 346 5.39 14.97 4.16
N PHE A 347 5.39 15.80 3.11
CA PHE A 347 5.63 15.36 1.73
C PHE A 347 7.03 15.74 1.23
N LYS A 348 7.91 16.16 2.12
CA LYS A 348 9.30 16.49 1.79
C LYS A 348 10.02 15.26 1.22
N GLY A 349 10.57 15.41 0.01
CA GLY A 349 11.23 14.31 -0.73
C GLY A 349 10.29 13.32 -1.43
N LEU A 350 8.96 13.47 -1.25
CA LEU A 350 7.92 12.68 -1.92
C LEU A 350 7.29 13.41 -3.11
N LEU A 351 7.18 14.73 -3.02
CA LEU A 351 6.70 15.60 -4.08
C LEU A 351 7.84 16.56 -4.47
N ASP A 352 8.07 16.69 -5.77
CA ASP A 352 8.96 17.70 -6.33
C ASP A 352 8.26 19.05 -6.45
N ASP A 353 9.01 20.07 -6.84
CA ASP A 353 8.52 21.43 -6.94
C ASP A 353 7.39 21.58 -7.96
N ARG A 354 7.44 20.81 -9.02
CA ARG A 354 6.45 20.82 -10.10
C ARG A 354 5.13 20.18 -9.66
N ALA A 355 5.19 19.09 -8.90
CA ALA A 355 4.01 18.47 -8.29
C ALA A 355 3.34 19.40 -7.27
N ILE A 356 4.14 20.10 -6.46
CA ILE A 356 3.62 21.11 -5.51
C ILE A 356 2.98 22.26 -6.25
N ALA A 357 3.58 22.76 -7.33
CA ALA A 357 3.00 23.81 -8.17
C ALA A 357 1.65 23.37 -8.78
N ALA A 358 1.54 22.12 -9.23
CA ALA A 358 0.28 21.57 -9.73
C ALA A 358 -0.83 21.58 -8.67
N LEU A 359 -0.52 21.16 -7.44
CA LEU A 359 -1.46 21.16 -6.32
C LEU A 359 -1.89 22.58 -5.93
N ILE A 360 -0.93 23.50 -5.82
CA ILE A 360 -1.23 24.93 -5.53
C ILE A 360 -2.06 25.54 -6.66
N GLY A 361 -1.74 25.23 -7.92
CA GLY A 361 -2.53 25.63 -9.08
C GLY A 361 -3.98 25.13 -9.02
N MET A 362 -4.18 23.86 -8.58
CA MET A 362 -5.50 23.29 -8.33
C MET A 362 -6.24 24.05 -7.22
N MET A 363 -5.55 24.37 -6.11
CA MET A 363 -6.13 25.16 -5.00
C MET A 363 -6.58 26.56 -5.47
N LYS A 364 -5.81 27.21 -6.35
CA LYS A 364 -6.15 28.50 -6.97
C LYS A 364 -7.41 28.44 -7.82
N ASN A 365 -7.60 27.34 -8.53
CA ASN A 365 -8.67 27.15 -9.51
C ASN A 365 -9.71 26.13 -9.04
N LEU A 366 -9.98 26.06 -7.74
CA LEU A 366 -10.81 25.02 -7.14
C LEU A 366 -12.22 24.93 -7.72
N LYS A 367 -12.78 26.06 -8.19
CA LYS A 367 -14.08 26.14 -8.89
C LYS A 367 -14.16 25.28 -10.16
N ASP A 368 -13.02 24.95 -10.74
CA ASP A 368 -12.92 24.15 -11.97
C ASP A 368 -12.95 22.63 -11.70
N PHE A 369 -13.19 22.23 -10.44
CA PHE A 369 -13.21 20.83 -10.03
C PHE A 369 -14.50 20.47 -9.29
N ASP A 370 -14.96 19.23 -9.48
CA ASP A 370 -16.06 18.67 -8.69
C ASP A 370 -15.60 18.23 -7.28
N ALA A 371 -16.53 17.81 -6.43
CA ALA A 371 -16.24 17.32 -5.07
C ALA A 371 -15.32 16.10 -5.03
N LYS A 372 -15.18 15.36 -6.13
CA LYS A 372 -14.29 14.20 -6.27
C LYS A 372 -12.91 14.58 -6.81
N GLY A 373 -12.69 15.85 -7.17
CA GLY A 373 -11.47 16.35 -7.76
C GLY A 373 -11.34 16.14 -9.27
N ASN A 374 -12.42 15.77 -9.96
CA ASN A 374 -12.42 15.70 -11.41
C ASN A 374 -12.52 17.11 -12.00
N PHE A 375 -11.77 17.38 -13.06
CA PHE A 375 -11.82 18.65 -13.75
C PHE A 375 -13.13 18.81 -14.53
N ILE A 376 -13.88 19.88 -14.26
CA ILE A 376 -15.14 20.23 -14.90
C ILE A 376 -15.09 21.59 -15.59
N GLY A 377 -13.97 22.31 -15.43
CA GLY A 377 -13.73 23.61 -16.02
C GLY A 377 -13.47 23.57 -17.53
N LYS A 378 -13.19 24.72 -18.10
CA LYS A 378 -12.72 24.83 -19.49
C LYS A 378 -11.18 24.86 -19.48
N PRO A 379 -10.51 24.00 -20.26
CA PRO A 379 -9.04 24.06 -20.38
C PRO A 379 -8.58 25.45 -20.77
N PRO A 380 -7.46 25.96 -20.22
CA PRO A 380 -6.86 27.19 -20.66
C PRO A 380 -6.66 27.16 -22.19
N ALA A 381 -6.88 28.28 -22.86
CA ALA A 381 -6.57 28.36 -24.29
C ALA A 381 -5.07 28.06 -24.45
N THR A 382 -4.73 26.96 -25.10
CA THR A 382 -3.34 26.62 -25.40
C THR A 382 -2.72 27.80 -26.15
N ALA A 383 -1.68 28.39 -25.59
CA ALA A 383 -0.88 29.35 -26.32
C ALA A 383 -0.39 28.64 -27.60
N THR A 384 -0.77 29.12 -28.75
CA THR A 384 -0.34 28.61 -30.06
C THR A 384 1.18 28.47 -30.00
N PRO A 385 1.79 27.31 -30.34
CA PRO A 385 3.24 27.19 -30.37
C PRO A 385 3.77 28.32 -31.22
N ALA A 386 4.69 29.11 -30.67
CA ALA A 386 5.38 30.15 -31.44
C ALA A 386 5.94 29.47 -32.69
N THR A 387 5.44 29.89 -33.85
CA THR A 387 5.86 29.42 -35.16
C THR A 387 7.38 29.56 -35.20
N ALA A 388 8.09 28.44 -35.22
CA ALA A 388 9.53 28.42 -35.38
C ALA A 388 9.87 29.17 -36.70
N THR A 389 10.44 30.33 -36.58
CA THR A 389 10.97 31.10 -37.73
C THR A 389 11.99 30.20 -38.44
N PRO A 390 11.82 29.87 -39.71
CA PRO A 390 12.78 29.04 -40.39
C PRO A 390 14.14 29.75 -40.39
N ALA A 391 15.17 29.06 -39.92
CA ALA A 391 16.54 29.55 -39.95
C ALA A 391 16.92 29.90 -41.39
N SER A 392 17.23 31.16 -41.64
CA SER A 392 17.75 31.69 -42.88
C SER A 392 19.02 30.89 -43.28
N ALA A 393 18.93 30.16 -44.38
CA ALA A 393 20.08 29.50 -44.99
C ALA A 393 21.01 30.58 -45.57
N THR A 394 22.17 30.71 -44.97
CA THR A 394 23.26 31.53 -45.50
C THR A 394 23.87 30.81 -46.71
N PRO A 395 23.96 31.43 -47.90
CA PRO A 395 24.61 30.78 -49.03
C PRO A 395 26.14 30.86 -48.87
N THR A 396 26.76 29.69 -48.82
CA THR A 396 28.22 29.56 -48.97
C THR A 396 28.64 29.90 -50.39
N LYS A 397 29.57 30.85 -50.50
CA LYS A 397 30.42 31.03 -51.67
C LYS A 397 31.62 30.11 -51.58
#